data_a47b03b016de4f757d6214e28bac8fe0
#
_entry.id   a47b03b016de4f757d6214e28bac8fe0
#
_cell.length_a   1.000
_cell.length_b   1.000
_cell.length_c   1.000
_cell.angle_alpha   90.00
_cell.angle_beta   90.00
_cell.angle_gamma   90.00
#
_symmetry.space_group_name_H-M   'P 1'
#
loop_
_entity.id
_entity.type
_entity.pdbx_description
1 polymer ?
#
loop_
_entity_poly.entity_id
_entity_poly.type
_entity_poly.pdbx_seq_one_letter_code
_entity_poly.pdbx_strand_id
1 'polypeptide(L)'
;MTISSSKNSSSNPLSRLAPLEAVFFDIDGTLCDSDPIHFIAFLELLPQIGFNNGVPITMQFYVENFAGKHNDDVARFLFPDDFERGLKFCEDKEAAYRRLSKDKLKPVKGLDKVKKWVEDRGLRRAAVTNAPRENAEMMISVLGLEDFFEVVIIGNECEHAKPHPDPYLKALEMLNVSKDHTFIFEDSAAGITAGVAAGMPVIGLLTGNPEELLLEAKPAFLIKDYEDPKLWAALEELEK
;
A
#
# COMPACT_ATOMS: atom_id res chain seq x y z
N MET A 1 45.64 -21.26 15.24
CA MET A 1 45.07 -20.15 14.47
C MET A 1 43.57 -20.30 14.50
N THR A 2 42.93 -19.55 15.38
CA THR A 2 41.49 -19.56 15.59
C THR A 2 40.88 -18.56 14.61
N ILE A 3 40.12 -19.07 13.64
CA ILE A 3 39.41 -18.21 12.68
C ILE A 3 38.16 -17.70 13.40
N SER A 4 38.21 -16.43 13.79
CA SER A 4 37.02 -15.70 14.31
C SER A 4 36.07 -15.45 13.15
N SER A 5 34.98 -16.19 13.09
CA SER A 5 33.89 -15.90 12.19
C SER A 5 33.15 -14.68 12.75
N SER A 6 33.43 -13.51 12.19
CA SER A 6 32.63 -12.31 12.38
C SER A 6 31.24 -12.57 11.80
N LYS A 7 30.28 -12.87 12.67
CA LYS A 7 28.86 -12.77 12.34
C LYS A 7 28.59 -11.28 12.08
N ASN A 8 28.48 -10.91 10.82
CA ASN A 8 27.80 -9.66 10.45
C ASN A 8 26.36 -9.76 10.95
N SER A 9 26.10 -9.26 12.15
CA SER A 9 24.76 -8.95 12.59
C SER A 9 24.33 -7.73 11.77
N SER A 10 23.56 -7.95 10.70
CA SER A 10 22.82 -6.86 10.07
C SER A 10 21.93 -6.27 11.16
N SER A 11 22.26 -5.07 11.63
CA SER A 11 21.44 -4.38 12.65
C SER A 11 20.02 -4.25 12.10
N ASN A 12 19.02 -4.57 12.92
CA ASN A 12 17.61 -4.37 12.58
C ASN A 12 17.42 -2.92 12.11
N PRO A 13 16.92 -2.68 10.88
CA PRO A 13 16.77 -1.33 10.35
C PRO A 13 15.75 -0.47 11.12
N LEU A 14 14.90 -1.10 11.96
CA LEU A 14 13.95 -0.40 12.81
C LEU A 14 14.52 -0.01 14.18
N SER A 15 15.63 -0.59 14.62
CA SER A 15 16.16 -0.39 15.99
C SER A 15 16.42 1.07 16.38
N ARG A 16 16.65 1.94 15.39
CA ARG A 16 16.86 3.38 15.60
C ARG A 16 15.58 4.18 15.89
N LEU A 17 14.39 3.57 15.73
CA LEU A 17 13.10 4.28 15.87
C LEU A 17 12.62 4.38 17.32
N ALA A 18 13.29 3.77 18.28
CA ALA A 18 12.87 3.80 19.68
C ALA A 18 13.08 5.21 20.30
N PRO A 19 12.11 5.73 21.09
CA PRO A 19 10.77 5.16 21.29
C PRO A 19 9.88 5.33 20.06
N LEU A 20 9.17 4.27 19.64
CA LEU A 20 8.27 4.33 18.51
C LEU A 20 7.03 5.19 18.84
N GLU A 21 6.63 6.08 17.94
CA GLU A 21 5.48 6.98 18.08
C GLU A 21 4.30 6.60 17.18
N ALA A 22 4.58 6.18 15.96
CA ALA A 22 3.53 5.94 14.96
C ALA A 22 3.86 4.81 13.97
N VAL A 23 2.80 4.26 13.39
CA VAL A 23 2.86 3.35 12.25
C VAL A 23 1.89 3.84 11.18
N PHE A 24 2.38 3.99 9.95
CA PHE A 24 1.57 4.38 8.81
C PHE A 24 1.35 3.19 7.90
N PHE A 25 0.19 3.17 7.25
CA PHE A 25 -0.22 2.08 6.39
C PHE A 25 -0.69 2.64 5.04
N ASP A 26 -0.23 2.08 3.96
CA ASP A 26 -0.99 2.11 2.73
C ASP A 26 -2.26 1.24 2.87
N ILE A 27 -3.17 1.25 1.89
CA ILE A 27 -4.43 0.51 1.95
C ILE A 27 -4.45 -0.66 0.96
N ASP A 28 -4.40 -0.36 -0.34
CA ASP A 28 -4.49 -1.38 -1.39
C ASP A 28 -3.24 -2.27 -1.39
N GLY A 29 -3.42 -3.59 -1.32
CA GLY A 29 -2.30 -4.52 -1.22
C GLY A 29 -1.59 -4.54 0.15
N THR A 30 -1.85 -3.55 1.00
CA THR A 30 -1.25 -3.43 2.34
C THR A 30 -2.22 -3.87 3.44
N LEU A 31 -3.41 -3.29 3.52
CA LEU A 31 -4.45 -3.72 4.47
C LEU A 31 -5.30 -4.87 3.93
N CYS A 32 -5.51 -4.88 2.63
CA CYS A 32 -6.38 -5.83 1.94
C CYS A 32 -5.81 -6.27 0.60
N ASP A 33 -6.18 -7.49 0.19
CA ASP A 33 -5.88 -8.05 -1.13
C ASP A 33 -6.92 -7.52 -2.14
N SER A 34 -6.64 -6.36 -2.73
CA SER A 34 -7.55 -5.63 -3.63
C SER A 34 -7.35 -5.96 -5.11
N ASP A 35 -6.16 -6.35 -5.53
CA ASP A 35 -5.81 -6.61 -6.94
C ASP A 35 -6.73 -7.62 -7.65
N PRO A 36 -7.11 -8.76 -7.06
CA PRO A 36 -8.04 -9.67 -7.70
C PRO A 36 -9.40 -9.05 -8.01
N ILE A 37 -9.84 -8.08 -7.18
CA ILE A 37 -11.13 -7.41 -7.35
C ILE A 37 -11.04 -6.35 -8.45
N HIS A 38 -9.94 -5.58 -8.49
CA HIS A 38 -9.67 -4.67 -9.58
C HIS A 38 -9.60 -5.41 -10.92
N PHE A 39 -8.92 -6.56 -10.97
CA PHE A 39 -8.88 -7.41 -12.16
C PHE A 39 -10.29 -7.83 -12.62
N ILE A 40 -11.17 -8.26 -11.71
CA ILE A 40 -12.56 -8.60 -12.03
C ILE A 40 -13.32 -7.39 -12.58
N ALA A 41 -13.13 -6.19 -12.02
CA ALA A 41 -13.75 -4.97 -12.52
C ALA A 41 -13.32 -4.65 -13.96
N PHE A 42 -12.04 -4.84 -14.30
CA PHE A 42 -11.57 -4.71 -15.68
C PHE A 42 -12.16 -5.79 -16.61
N LEU A 43 -12.24 -7.04 -16.16
CA LEU A 43 -12.88 -8.11 -16.94
C LEU A 43 -14.34 -7.82 -17.24
N GLU A 44 -15.04 -7.13 -16.35
CA GLU A 44 -16.44 -6.76 -16.55
C GLU A 44 -16.61 -5.59 -17.54
N LEU A 45 -15.69 -4.60 -17.52
CA LEU A 45 -15.86 -3.34 -18.26
C LEU A 45 -15.12 -3.26 -19.60
N LEU A 46 -13.94 -3.86 -19.72
CA LEU A 46 -13.17 -3.79 -20.97
C LEU A 46 -13.93 -4.32 -22.21
N PRO A 47 -14.71 -5.41 -22.12
CA PRO A 47 -15.52 -5.85 -23.27
C PRO A 47 -16.56 -4.81 -23.72
N GLN A 48 -17.09 -4.00 -22.80
CA GLN A 48 -18.13 -3.01 -23.11
C GLN A 48 -17.61 -1.85 -23.98
N ILE A 49 -16.31 -1.58 -23.94
CA ILE A 49 -15.63 -0.59 -24.79
C ILE A 49 -15.00 -1.21 -26.04
N GLY A 50 -15.18 -2.52 -26.25
CA GLY A 50 -14.61 -3.25 -27.40
C GLY A 50 -13.09 -3.48 -27.29
N PHE A 51 -12.50 -3.32 -26.12
CA PHE A 51 -11.07 -3.57 -25.91
C PHE A 51 -10.72 -5.02 -26.28
N ASN A 52 -9.57 -5.21 -26.93
CA ASN A 52 -9.08 -6.52 -27.37
C ASN A 52 -10.13 -7.36 -28.15
N ASN A 53 -11.01 -6.70 -28.94
CA ASN A 53 -12.12 -7.32 -29.64
C ASN A 53 -13.06 -8.16 -28.76
N GLY A 54 -13.21 -7.77 -27.48
CA GLY A 54 -14.03 -8.48 -26.49
C GLY A 54 -13.38 -9.72 -25.89
N VAL A 55 -12.13 -10.04 -26.23
CA VAL A 55 -11.38 -11.13 -25.60
C VAL A 55 -10.91 -10.70 -24.21
N PRO A 56 -11.24 -11.45 -23.15
CA PRO A 56 -10.81 -11.11 -21.79
C PRO A 56 -9.29 -10.98 -21.66
N ILE A 57 -8.85 -10.01 -20.87
CA ILE A 57 -7.44 -9.89 -20.51
C ILE A 57 -7.01 -11.00 -19.54
N THR A 58 -5.72 -11.33 -19.55
CA THR A 58 -5.13 -12.24 -18.55
C THR A 58 -4.71 -11.47 -17.29
N MET A 59 -4.52 -12.18 -16.17
CA MET A 59 -3.94 -11.60 -14.95
C MET A 59 -2.55 -11.00 -15.22
N GLN A 60 -1.73 -11.67 -16.02
CA GLN A 60 -0.42 -11.14 -16.42
C GLN A 60 -0.54 -9.80 -17.13
N PHE A 61 -1.47 -9.68 -18.10
CA PHE A 61 -1.71 -8.42 -18.79
C PHE A 61 -2.16 -7.32 -17.81
N TYR A 62 -3.03 -7.65 -16.85
CA TYR A 62 -3.48 -6.71 -15.82
C TYR A 62 -2.30 -6.19 -14.98
N VAL A 63 -1.46 -7.09 -14.49
CA VAL A 63 -0.28 -6.73 -13.68
C VAL A 63 0.69 -5.83 -14.45
N GLU A 64 0.95 -6.14 -15.71
CA GLU A 64 1.88 -5.37 -16.54
C GLU A 64 1.35 -3.98 -16.94
N ASN A 65 0.03 -3.83 -17.10
CA ASN A 65 -0.54 -2.64 -17.72
C ASN A 65 -1.41 -1.78 -16.78
N PHE A 66 -2.03 -2.36 -15.75
CA PHE A 66 -3.04 -1.67 -14.93
C PHE A 66 -2.75 -1.68 -13.43
N ALA A 67 -2.16 -2.74 -12.87
CA ALA A 67 -1.93 -2.85 -11.44
C ALA A 67 -1.05 -1.69 -10.92
N GLY A 68 -1.49 -1.05 -9.84
CA GLY A 68 -0.78 0.05 -9.20
C GLY A 68 -0.67 1.36 -10.00
N LYS A 69 -1.30 1.44 -11.19
CA LYS A 69 -1.28 2.66 -12.02
C LYS A 69 -2.37 3.64 -11.61
N HIS A 70 -2.07 4.93 -11.80
CA HIS A 70 -3.07 5.98 -11.65
C HIS A 70 -4.15 5.90 -12.74
N ASN A 71 -5.37 6.30 -12.39
CA ASN A 71 -6.49 6.31 -13.33
C ASN A 71 -6.20 7.14 -14.57
N ASP A 72 -5.44 8.22 -14.48
CA ASP A 72 -5.01 9.02 -15.62
C ASP A 72 -4.16 8.22 -16.62
N ASP A 73 -3.25 7.37 -16.12
CA ASP A 73 -2.41 6.53 -16.98
C ASP A 73 -3.24 5.44 -17.66
N VAL A 74 -4.17 4.84 -16.91
CA VAL A 74 -5.14 3.87 -17.45
C VAL A 74 -6.03 4.52 -18.51
N ALA A 75 -6.53 5.74 -18.26
CA ALA A 75 -7.34 6.50 -19.19
C ALA A 75 -6.59 6.78 -20.50
N ARG A 76 -5.35 7.25 -20.42
CA ARG A 76 -4.50 7.50 -21.60
C ARG A 76 -4.16 6.23 -22.37
N PHE A 77 -3.92 5.13 -21.66
CA PHE A 77 -3.63 3.84 -22.28
C PHE A 77 -4.85 3.29 -23.09
N LEU A 78 -6.04 3.37 -22.49
CA LEU A 78 -7.25 2.83 -23.10
C LEU A 78 -7.86 3.77 -24.16
N PHE A 79 -7.72 5.08 -23.98
CA PHE A 79 -8.32 6.11 -24.83
C PHE A 79 -7.28 7.21 -25.15
N PRO A 80 -6.25 6.91 -25.97
CA PRO A 80 -5.16 7.84 -26.24
C PRO A 80 -5.63 9.16 -26.89
N ASP A 81 -6.73 9.10 -27.66
CA ASP A 81 -7.31 10.24 -28.40
C ASP A 81 -8.53 10.87 -27.70
N ASP A 82 -8.99 10.32 -26.55
CA ASP A 82 -10.20 10.77 -25.87
C ASP A 82 -10.04 10.59 -24.33
N PHE A 83 -9.25 11.47 -23.74
CA PHE A 83 -8.91 11.38 -22.32
C PHE A 83 -10.14 11.48 -21.40
N GLU A 84 -11.13 12.33 -21.73
CA GLU A 84 -12.36 12.47 -20.95
C GLU A 84 -13.17 11.17 -20.90
N ARG A 85 -13.26 10.47 -22.03
CA ARG A 85 -13.86 9.14 -22.08
C ARG A 85 -13.07 8.13 -21.25
N GLY A 86 -11.75 8.25 -21.25
CA GLY A 86 -10.88 7.43 -20.42
C GLY A 86 -11.12 7.65 -18.92
N LEU A 87 -11.25 8.90 -18.49
CA LEU A 87 -11.59 9.22 -17.11
C LEU A 87 -12.95 8.66 -16.71
N LYS A 88 -13.95 8.79 -17.58
CA LYS A 88 -15.28 8.21 -17.34
C LYS A 88 -15.24 6.69 -17.18
N PHE A 89 -14.46 6.00 -18.02
CA PHE A 89 -14.23 4.55 -17.86
C PHE A 89 -13.62 4.23 -16.50
N CYS A 90 -12.63 5.01 -16.04
CA CYS A 90 -12.00 4.81 -14.74
C CYS A 90 -12.99 5.04 -13.59
N GLU A 91 -13.86 6.06 -13.67
CA GLU A 91 -14.96 6.26 -12.69
C GLU A 91 -15.87 5.04 -12.60
N ASP A 92 -16.30 4.51 -13.75
CA ASP A 92 -17.16 3.33 -13.82
C ASP A 92 -16.43 2.08 -13.28
N LYS A 93 -15.12 1.95 -13.53
CA LYS A 93 -14.27 0.91 -12.97
C LYS A 93 -14.16 1.01 -11.45
N GLU A 94 -13.98 2.21 -10.89
CA GLU A 94 -13.96 2.39 -9.43
C GLU A 94 -15.33 2.08 -8.81
N ALA A 95 -16.42 2.45 -9.46
CA ALA A 95 -17.77 2.09 -9.00
C ALA A 95 -17.99 0.57 -9.02
N ALA A 96 -17.53 -0.13 -10.06
CA ALA A 96 -17.57 -1.59 -10.13
C ALA A 96 -16.70 -2.23 -9.03
N TYR A 97 -15.49 -1.72 -8.82
CA TYR A 97 -14.61 -2.15 -7.73
C TYR A 97 -15.29 -2.04 -6.37
N ARG A 98 -15.87 -0.87 -6.02
CA ARG A 98 -16.58 -0.68 -4.75
C ARG A 98 -17.74 -1.65 -4.58
N ARG A 99 -18.51 -1.90 -5.65
CA ARG A 99 -19.61 -2.87 -5.63
C ARG A 99 -19.13 -4.29 -5.34
N LEU A 100 -18.06 -4.71 -6.02
CA LEU A 100 -17.48 -6.06 -5.89
C LEU A 100 -16.79 -6.28 -4.54
N SER A 101 -16.18 -5.24 -3.99
CA SER A 101 -15.38 -5.30 -2.76
C SER A 101 -16.23 -5.61 -1.52
N LYS A 102 -17.49 -5.20 -1.49
CA LYS A 102 -18.38 -5.42 -0.33
C LYS A 102 -18.45 -6.88 0.14
N ASP A 103 -18.38 -7.82 -0.79
CA ASP A 103 -18.49 -9.25 -0.51
C ASP A 103 -17.18 -10.03 -0.70
N LYS A 104 -16.18 -9.43 -1.33
CA LYS A 104 -14.98 -10.15 -1.79
C LYS A 104 -13.70 -9.68 -1.14
N LEU A 105 -13.65 -8.46 -0.63
CA LEU A 105 -12.44 -7.89 -0.05
C LEU A 105 -12.03 -8.67 1.19
N LYS A 106 -10.77 -9.03 1.27
CA LYS A 106 -10.21 -9.76 2.40
C LYS A 106 -9.02 -9.00 2.97
N PRO A 107 -8.88 -9.00 4.31
CA PRO A 107 -7.67 -8.45 4.93
C PRO A 107 -6.44 -9.25 4.50
N VAL A 108 -5.30 -8.58 4.43
CA VAL A 108 -4.00 -9.25 4.33
C VAL A 108 -3.82 -10.10 5.58
N LYS A 109 -3.29 -11.31 5.38
CA LYS A 109 -3.13 -12.30 6.45
C LYS A 109 -2.33 -11.74 7.62
N GLY A 110 -2.85 -11.90 8.83
CA GLY A 110 -2.23 -11.43 10.07
C GLY A 110 -2.44 -9.93 10.36
N LEU A 111 -3.25 -9.21 9.60
CA LEU A 111 -3.56 -7.80 9.85
C LEU A 111 -4.08 -7.58 11.28
N ASP A 112 -4.96 -8.45 11.78
CA ASP A 112 -5.50 -8.35 13.14
C ASP A 112 -4.40 -8.41 14.21
N LYS A 113 -3.35 -9.19 13.96
CA LYS A 113 -2.22 -9.31 14.87
C LYS A 113 -1.40 -8.02 14.93
N VAL A 114 -1.13 -7.40 13.79
CA VAL A 114 -0.44 -6.09 13.72
C VAL A 114 -1.32 -4.99 14.29
N LYS A 115 -2.62 -4.96 13.94
CA LYS A 115 -3.59 -4.03 14.52
C LYS A 115 -3.52 -4.06 16.04
N LYS A 116 -3.66 -5.25 16.64
CA LYS A 116 -3.59 -5.42 18.09
C LYS A 116 -2.24 -4.97 18.66
N TRP A 117 -1.13 -5.31 17.99
CA TRP A 117 0.21 -4.91 18.43
C TRP A 117 0.37 -3.38 18.49
N VAL A 118 -0.18 -2.67 17.51
CA VAL A 118 -0.18 -1.19 17.43
C VAL A 118 -1.07 -0.58 18.52
N GLU A 119 -2.28 -1.14 18.71
CA GLU A 119 -3.26 -0.68 19.72
C GLU A 119 -2.74 -0.88 21.16
N ASP A 120 -2.19 -2.05 21.47
CA ASP A 120 -1.65 -2.38 22.79
C ASP A 120 -0.52 -1.42 23.22
N ARG A 121 0.14 -0.74 22.28
CA ARG A 121 1.22 0.23 22.50
C ARG A 121 0.77 1.69 22.41
N GLY A 122 -0.49 1.93 22.10
CA GLY A 122 -1.02 3.28 21.95
C GLY A 122 -0.33 4.09 20.84
N LEU A 123 0.18 3.41 19.80
CA LEU A 123 0.86 4.08 18.69
C LEU A 123 -0.13 4.86 17.85
N ARG A 124 0.28 6.03 17.36
CA ARG A 124 -0.49 6.83 16.41
C ARG A 124 -0.56 6.13 15.05
N ARG A 125 -1.66 6.30 14.32
CA ARG A 125 -1.96 5.55 13.09
C ARG A 125 -2.54 6.43 12.00
N ALA A 126 -1.94 6.35 10.81
CA ALA A 126 -2.47 6.95 9.60
C ALA A 126 -2.65 5.91 8.50
N ALA A 127 -3.73 6.01 7.75
CA ALA A 127 -3.84 5.40 6.43
C ALA A 127 -3.41 6.43 5.37
N VAL A 128 -2.55 6.03 4.42
CA VAL A 128 -2.02 6.92 3.39
C VAL A 128 -2.08 6.22 2.04
N THR A 129 -2.95 6.64 1.14
CA THR A 129 -3.24 5.93 -0.11
C THR A 129 -3.36 6.85 -1.33
N ASN A 130 -3.06 6.32 -2.51
CA ASN A 130 -3.37 6.97 -3.80
C ASN A 130 -4.77 6.60 -4.33
N ALA A 131 -5.48 5.69 -3.66
CA ALA A 131 -6.87 5.38 -4.01
C ALA A 131 -7.78 6.61 -3.86
N PRO A 132 -8.85 6.73 -4.66
CA PRO A 132 -9.88 7.74 -4.44
C PRO A 132 -10.49 7.62 -3.02
N ARG A 133 -10.88 8.76 -2.43
CA ARG A 133 -11.44 8.81 -1.06
C ARG A 133 -12.55 7.82 -0.83
N GLU A 134 -13.51 7.73 -1.73
CA GLU A 134 -14.63 6.79 -1.64
C GLU A 134 -14.18 5.32 -1.57
N ASN A 135 -13.11 4.97 -2.29
CA ASN A 135 -12.54 3.62 -2.22
C ASN A 135 -11.84 3.39 -0.89
N ALA A 136 -11.03 4.35 -0.43
CA ALA A 136 -10.32 4.26 0.84
C ALA A 136 -11.32 4.08 2.01
N GLU A 137 -12.34 4.92 2.07
CA GLU A 137 -13.40 4.85 3.10
C GLU A 137 -14.16 3.52 3.04
N MET A 138 -14.50 3.05 1.84
CA MET A 138 -15.17 1.76 1.66
C MET A 138 -14.29 0.61 2.14
N MET A 139 -12.99 0.57 1.76
CA MET A 139 -12.07 -0.48 2.19
C MET A 139 -11.88 -0.49 3.70
N ILE A 140 -11.68 0.66 4.32
CA ILE A 140 -11.57 0.82 5.77
C ILE A 140 -12.84 0.28 6.46
N SER A 141 -14.02 0.63 5.94
CA SER A 141 -15.30 0.18 6.50
C SER A 141 -15.53 -1.33 6.34
N VAL A 142 -15.25 -1.89 5.16
CA VAL A 142 -15.39 -3.35 4.93
C VAL A 142 -14.45 -4.15 5.83
N LEU A 143 -13.28 -3.59 6.16
CA LEU A 143 -12.30 -4.23 7.06
C LEU A 143 -12.59 -3.99 8.55
N GLY A 144 -13.58 -3.17 8.90
CA GLY A 144 -13.88 -2.80 10.30
C GLY A 144 -12.77 -2.00 10.97
N LEU A 145 -12.17 -1.07 10.23
CA LEU A 145 -11.03 -0.26 10.67
C LEU A 145 -11.37 1.23 10.84
N GLU A 146 -12.66 1.60 10.87
CA GLU A 146 -13.11 3.00 10.96
C GLU A 146 -12.55 3.71 12.19
N ASP A 147 -12.48 3.01 13.32
CA ASP A 147 -11.96 3.53 14.59
C ASP A 147 -10.45 3.28 14.77
N PHE A 148 -9.80 2.58 13.82
CA PHE A 148 -8.39 2.26 13.93
C PHE A 148 -7.49 3.42 13.50
N PHE A 149 -7.83 4.11 12.43
CA PHE A 149 -7.03 5.22 11.90
C PHE A 149 -7.48 6.56 12.47
N GLU A 150 -6.52 7.38 12.93
CA GLU A 150 -6.77 8.73 13.39
C GLU A 150 -6.88 9.73 12.23
N VAL A 151 -6.16 9.45 11.14
CA VAL A 151 -6.20 10.24 9.90
C VAL A 151 -6.14 9.32 8.68
N VAL A 152 -6.81 9.74 7.61
CA VAL A 152 -6.77 9.12 6.29
C VAL A 152 -6.31 10.16 5.28
N ILE A 153 -5.14 9.95 4.70
CA ILE A 153 -4.52 10.83 3.71
C ILE A 153 -4.73 10.24 2.32
N ILE A 154 -5.32 11.03 1.44
CA ILE A 154 -5.56 10.67 0.04
C ILE A 154 -4.53 11.41 -0.83
N GLY A 155 -3.80 10.68 -1.68
CA GLY A 155 -2.73 11.23 -2.50
C GLY A 155 -3.18 12.41 -3.37
N ASN A 156 -4.34 12.30 -4.01
CA ASN A 156 -4.90 13.36 -4.86
C ASN A 156 -5.39 14.61 -4.08
N GLU A 157 -5.40 14.57 -2.75
CA GLU A 157 -5.69 15.72 -1.87
C GLU A 157 -4.41 16.35 -1.31
N CYS A 158 -3.24 15.90 -1.77
CA CYS A 158 -1.94 16.48 -1.50
C CYS A 158 -1.45 17.26 -2.73
N GLU A 159 -0.39 18.04 -2.57
CA GLU A 159 0.23 18.73 -3.69
C GLU A 159 0.70 17.74 -4.76
N HIS A 160 1.34 16.66 -4.31
CA HIS A 160 1.73 15.54 -5.16
C HIS A 160 1.36 14.21 -4.48
N ALA A 161 0.83 13.27 -5.26
CA ALA A 161 0.58 11.90 -4.81
C ALA A 161 1.88 11.07 -4.75
N LYS A 162 1.85 9.86 -4.15
CA LYS A 162 2.96 8.89 -4.26
C LYS A 162 3.31 8.68 -5.74
N PRO A 163 4.59 8.70 -6.15
CA PRO A 163 5.79 8.46 -5.35
C PRO A 163 6.40 9.68 -4.66
N HIS A 164 5.77 10.87 -4.69
CA HIS A 164 6.22 12.01 -3.90
C HIS A 164 6.01 11.78 -2.40
N PRO A 165 6.85 12.36 -1.53
CA PRO A 165 6.75 12.14 -0.08
C PRO A 165 5.59 12.88 0.59
N ASP A 166 4.94 13.82 -0.11
CA ASP A 166 3.94 14.75 0.43
C ASP A 166 2.83 14.07 1.24
N PRO A 167 2.22 12.93 0.81
CA PRO A 167 1.19 12.28 1.59
C PRO A 167 1.69 11.78 2.95
N TYR A 168 2.90 11.23 3.01
CA TYR A 168 3.50 10.76 4.25
C TYR A 168 3.97 11.90 5.16
N LEU A 169 4.52 12.97 4.58
CA LEU A 169 4.87 14.19 5.34
C LEU A 169 3.63 14.85 5.94
N LYS A 170 2.51 14.90 5.20
CA LYS A 170 1.22 15.38 5.70
C LYS A 170 0.70 14.53 6.86
N ALA A 171 0.86 13.22 6.81
CA ALA A 171 0.48 12.33 7.91
C ALA A 171 1.30 12.61 9.18
N LEU A 172 2.63 12.80 9.06
CA LEU A 172 3.48 13.19 10.19
C LEU A 172 3.02 14.51 10.83
N GLU A 173 2.73 15.52 9.99
CA GLU A 173 2.26 16.83 10.45
C GLU A 173 0.91 16.71 11.18
N MET A 174 -0.07 16.04 10.58
CA MET A 174 -1.42 15.91 11.17
C MET A 174 -1.43 15.16 12.47
N LEU A 175 -0.59 14.14 12.61
CA LEU A 175 -0.46 13.38 13.86
C LEU A 175 0.52 13.99 14.85
N ASN A 176 1.29 15.02 14.45
CA ASN A 176 2.34 15.63 15.25
C ASN A 176 3.33 14.60 15.80
N VAL A 177 3.87 13.74 14.92
CA VAL A 177 4.85 12.68 15.23
C VAL A 177 6.12 12.87 14.42
N SER A 178 7.23 12.30 14.92
CA SER A 178 8.53 12.38 14.26
C SER A 178 8.72 11.26 13.22
N LYS A 179 9.29 11.60 12.06
CA LYS A 179 9.73 10.60 11.08
C LYS A 179 10.79 9.64 11.65
N ASP A 180 11.58 10.10 12.60
CA ASP A 180 12.65 9.30 13.23
C ASP A 180 12.09 8.28 14.25
N HIS A 181 10.78 8.34 14.55
CA HIS A 181 10.02 7.46 15.43
C HIS A 181 8.80 6.83 14.76
N THR A 182 8.81 6.77 13.41
CA THR A 182 7.70 6.26 12.60
C THR A 182 8.21 5.33 11.53
N PHE A 183 7.48 4.26 11.23
CA PHE A 183 7.71 3.43 10.05
C PHE A 183 6.42 3.20 9.27
N ILE A 184 6.57 2.67 8.04
CA ILE A 184 5.48 2.52 7.09
C ILE A 184 5.35 1.06 6.66
N PHE A 185 4.11 0.58 6.49
CA PHE A 185 3.79 -0.62 5.72
C PHE A 185 3.27 -0.23 4.33
N GLU A 186 3.81 -0.86 3.30
CA GLU A 186 3.54 -0.57 1.89
C GLU A 186 3.77 -1.79 1.00
N ASP A 187 3.05 -1.90 -0.12
CA ASP A 187 3.18 -3.01 -1.07
C ASP A 187 3.64 -2.57 -2.47
N SER A 188 3.71 -1.25 -2.74
CA SER A 188 4.01 -0.70 -4.06
C SER A 188 5.35 0.00 -4.13
N ALA A 189 6.02 -0.06 -5.30
CA ALA A 189 7.26 0.66 -5.53
C ALA A 189 7.08 2.19 -5.39
N ALA A 190 5.93 2.73 -5.81
CA ALA A 190 5.62 4.15 -5.68
C ALA A 190 5.50 4.58 -4.22
N GLY A 191 4.78 3.79 -3.40
CA GLY A 191 4.60 4.09 -2.00
C GLY A 191 5.86 3.88 -1.18
N ILE A 192 6.65 2.83 -1.45
CA ILE A 192 7.97 2.63 -0.82
C ILE A 192 8.87 3.82 -1.13
N THR A 193 8.92 4.26 -2.40
CA THR A 193 9.70 5.44 -2.82
C THR A 193 9.28 6.68 -2.05
N ALA A 194 7.95 6.92 -1.92
CA ALA A 194 7.42 8.05 -1.17
C ALA A 194 7.81 8.02 0.32
N GLY A 195 7.69 6.85 0.97
CA GLY A 195 8.06 6.69 2.38
C GLY A 195 9.56 6.87 2.63
N VAL A 196 10.39 6.30 1.77
CA VAL A 196 11.86 6.47 1.82
C VAL A 196 12.24 7.93 1.58
N ALA A 197 11.62 8.61 0.61
CA ALA A 197 11.82 10.03 0.35
C ALA A 197 11.37 10.93 1.51
N ALA A 198 10.33 10.52 2.26
CA ALA A 198 9.91 11.18 3.48
C ALA A 198 10.87 10.94 4.67
N GLY A 199 11.86 10.07 4.51
CA GLY A 199 12.90 9.77 5.50
C GLY A 199 12.50 8.72 6.53
N MET A 200 11.47 7.93 6.27
CA MET A 200 10.99 6.85 7.16
C MET A 200 11.40 5.47 6.62
N PRO A 201 11.70 4.50 7.50
CA PRO A 201 11.84 3.11 7.06
C PRO A 201 10.50 2.57 6.57
N VAL A 202 10.54 1.81 5.48
CA VAL A 202 9.35 1.19 4.89
C VAL A 202 9.51 -0.32 4.92
N ILE A 203 8.53 -1.02 5.47
CA ILE A 203 8.41 -2.47 5.40
C ILE A 203 7.51 -2.78 4.20
N GLY A 204 8.09 -3.43 3.19
CA GLY A 204 7.36 -3.77 1.97
C GLY A 204 6.62 -5.11 2.10
N LEU A 205 5.38 -5.19 1.59
CA LEU A 205 4.58 -6.42 1.51
C LEU A 205 4.63 -6.99 0.09
N LEU A 206 4.83 -8.32 -0.01
CA LEU A 206 4.87 -9.07 -1.27
C LEU A 206 3.47 -9.57 -1.66
N THR A 207 2.48 -8.70 -1.62
CA THR A 207 1.07 -9.06 -1.86
C THR A 207 0.66 -9.01 -3.33
N GLY A 208 1.21 -8.09 -4.12
CA GLY A 208 0.81 -7.91 -5.51
C GLY A 208 1.98 -7.63 -6.46
N ASN A 209 3.02 -6.96 -5.99
CA ASN A 209 4.13 -6.51 -6.82
C ASN A 209 5.32 -7.49 -6.81
N PRO A 210 6.07 -7.61 -7.93
CA PRO A 210 7.29 -8.41 -7.98
C PRO A 210 8.35 -7.93 -6.98
N GLU A 211 9.03 -8.88 -6.33
CA GLU A 211 10.05 -8.61 -5.30
C GLU A 211 11.17 -7.69 -5.84
N GLU A 212 11.64 -7.93 -7.05
CA GLU A 212 12.71 -7.15 -7.68
C GLU A 212 12.32 -5.67 -7.80
N LEU A 213 11.06 -5.39 -8.19
CA LEU A 213 10.55 -4.04 -8.33
C LEU A 213 10.48 -3.32 -6.97
N LEU A 214 10.05 -4.02 -5.93
CA LEU A 214 10.00 -3.44 -4.58
C LEU A 214 11.40 -3.17 -4.02
N LEU A 215 12.37 -4.06 -4.28
CA LEU A 215 13.75 -3.89 -3.83
C LEU A 215 14.43 -2.67 -4.46
N GLU A 216 14.11 -2.31 -5.70
CA GLU A 216 14.62 -1.11 -6.37
C GLU A 216 14.20 0.18 -5.63
N ALA A 217 13.03 0.19 -5.00
CA ALA A 217 12.54 1.30 -4.18
C ALA A 217 13.19 1.39 -2.79
N LYS A 218 14.07 0.42 -2.43
CA LYS A 218 14.88 0.39 -1.20
C LYS A 218 14.07 0.33 0.09
N PRO A 219 13.15 -0.63 0.27
CA PRO A 219 12.51 -0.85 1.55
C PRO A 219 13.54 -1.24 2.62
N ALA A 220 13.19 -1.06 3.89
CA ALA A 220 14.00 -1.56 5.00
C ALA A 220 14.14 -3.09 4.95
N PHE A 221 13.06 -3.78 4.67
CA PHE A 221 12.98 -5.20 4.32
C PHE A 221 11.59 -5.53 3.74
N LEU A 222 11.49 -6.74 3.16
CA LEU A 222 10.24 -7.27 2.62
C LEU A 222 9.71 -8.40 3.49
N ILE A 223 8.37 -8.49 3.56
CA ILE A 223 7.60 -9.55 4.23
C ILE A 223 6.54 -10.09 3.27
N LYS A 224 6.12 -11.35 3.47
CA LYS A 224 5.02 -11.93 2.67
C LYS A 224 3.65 -11.40 3.10
N ASP A 225 3.43 -11.38 4.38
CA ASP A 225 2.21 -10.95 5.06
C ASP A 225 2.56 -10.57 6.51
N TYR A 226 1.57 -10.18 7.29
CA TYR A 226 1.77 -9.81 8.70
C TYR A 226 2.03 -10.98 9.66
N GLU A 227 1.99 -12.23 9.18
CA GLU A 227 2.43 -13.39 9.97
C GLU A 227 3.91 -13.73 9.75
N ASP A 228 4.60 -13.02 8.86
CA ASP A 228 6.02 -13.29 8.57
C ASP A 228 6.86 -13.18 9.85
N PRO A 229 7.62 -14.24 10.21
CA PRO A 229 8.48 -14.24 11.41
C PRO A 229 9.53 -13.12 11.41
N LYS A 230 9.96 -12.67 10.22
CA LYS A 230 10.92 -11.57 10.07
C LYS A 230 10.38 -10.25 10.60
N LEU A 231 9.08 -9.99 10.39
CA LEU A 231 8.41 -8.83 10.96
C LEU A 231 8.47 -8.85 12.48
N TRP A 232 8.02 -9.97 13.07
CA TRP A 232 7.90 -10.08 14.52
C TRP A 232 9.25 -10.04 15.22
N ALA A 233 10.29 -10.66 14.63
CA ALA A 233 11.65 -10.53 15.14
C ALA A 233 12.14 -9.08 15.13
N ALA A 234 11.84 -8.31 14.07
CA ALA A 234 12.22 -6.91 13.99
C ALA A 234 11.45 -6.03 15.01
N LEU A 235 10.16 -6.29 15.22
CA LEU A 235 9.34 -5.55 16.18
C LEU A 235 9.73 -5.85 17.64
N GLU A 236 10.10 -7.10 17.96
CA GLU A 236 10.58 -7.47 19.31
C GLU A 236 11.92 -6.79 19.68
N GLU A 237 12.75 -6.48 18.70
CA GLU A 237 14.01 -5.76 18.93
C GLU A 237 13.79 -4.26 19.21
N LEU A 238 12.67 -3.67 18.77
CA LEU A 238 12.31 -2.29 19.12
C LEU A 238 11.98 -2.11 20.61
N GLU A 239 11.69 -3.19 21.32
CA GLU A 239 11.25 -3.18 22.72
C GLU A 239 12.42 -3.37 23.70
N LYS A 240 13.64 -3.60 23.22
CA LYS A 240 14.84 -3.83 24.03
C LYS A 240 15.66 -2.58 24.21
#